data_7b3d4a4b503f6c497bd8c88f276b13e7
#
_entry.id   7b3d4a4b503f6c497bd8c88f276b13e7
#
_cell.length_a   1.000
_cell.length_b   1.000
_cell.length_c   1.000
_cell.angle_alpha   90.00
_cell.angle_beta   90.00
_cell.angle_gamma   90.00
#
_symmetry.space_group_name_H-M   'P 1'
#
loop_
_entity.id
_entity.type
_entity.pdbx_description
1 polymer ?
#
loop_
_entity_poly.entity_id
_entity_poly.type
_entity_poly.pdbx_seq_one_letter_code
_entity_poly.pdbx_strand_id
1 'polypeptide(L)'
;QIIVATAAATYYFTRDRSTIGNSTVVFAARHATWYHAGTAAFGSFIIAVIKIIKAILMYIQRKCENAIDATGDGPVQRMQKKIARVVFFCFQCCIWCLEKCMKFINKEAYIQTAIFGHPFCTAARKGFFLVLRNLRRVAALETIGGAIFFITKLMIAATCALVCYIWLGQAFTEETHSIVYPTLLVGLLAYNLGDIFVDV
;
A
#
# COMPACT_ATOMS: atom_id res chain seq x y z
N GLN A 1 -5.91 4.93 7.41
CA GLN A 1 -6.81 3.76 7.46
C GLN A 1 -7.77 3.83 8.67
N ILE A 2 -7.29 3.99 9.91
CA ILE A 2 -8.17 4.08 11.11
C ILE A 2 -9.17 5.24 10.95
N ILE A 3 -8.73 6.42 10.53
CA ILE A 3 -9.58 7.60 10.34
C ILE A 3 -10.71 7.32 9.34
N VAL A 4 -10.36 6.75 8.19
CA VAL A 4 -11.33 6.39 7.13
C VAL A 4 -12.30 5.32 7.64
N ALA A 5 -11.79 4.28 8.32
CA ALA A 5 -12.61 3.23 8.90
C ALA A 5 -13.58 3.78 9.97
N THR A 6 -13.12 4.70 10.85
CA THR A 6 -13.96 5.35 11.86
C THR A 6 -15.04 6.22 11.20
N ALA A 7 -14.68 7.04 10.20
CA ALA A 7 -15.63 7.88 9.49
C ALA A 7 -16.69 7.05 8.75
N ALA A 8 -16.27 6.00 8.05
CA ALA A 8 -17.16 5.09 7.34
C ALA A 8 -18.07 4.32 8.31
N ALA A 9 -17.55 3.85 9.44
CA ALA A 9 -18.33 3.17 10.47
C ALA A 9 -19.37 4.11 11.07
N THR A 10 -18.99 5.34 11.41
CA THR A 10 -19.91 6.35 11.91
C THR A 10 -21.05 6.60 10.92
N TYR A 11 -20.73 6.76 9.64
CA TYR A 11 -21.74 6.95 8.61
C TYR A 11 -22.67 5.74 8.42
N TYR A 12 -22.11 4.53 8.45
CA TYR A 12 -22.86 3.29 8.21
C TYR A 12 -23.78 2.92 9.37
N PHE A 13 -23.31 3.06 10.61
CA PHE A 13 -24.05 2.66 11.81
C PHE A 13 -25.00 3.73 12.34
N THR A 14 -24.89 5.00 11.87
CA THR A 14 -25.82 6.05 12.27
C THR A 14 -27.12 5.89 11.52
N ARG A 15 -28.22 5.67 12.28
CA ARG A 15 -29.56 5.45 11.71
C ARG A 15 -30.14 6.72 11.09
N ASP A 16 -29.92 7.86 11.75
CA ASP A 16 -30.42 9.14 11.26
C ASP A 16 -29.27 9.98 10.68
N ARG A 17 -29.20 10.02 9.35
CA ARG A 17 -28.11 10.69 8.62
C ARG A 17 -28.14 12.21 8.73
N SER A 18 -29.26 12.80 9.13
CA SER A 18 -29.37 14.25 9.34
C SER A 18 -28.53 14.73 10.52
N THR A 19 -28.21 13.82 11.46
CA THR A 19 -27.36 14.11 12.64
C THR A 19 -25.87 14.07 12.32
N ILE A 20 -25.49 13.56 11.13
CA ILE A 20 -24.09 13.49 10.70
C ILE A 20 -23.67 14.85 10.18
N GLY A 21 -22.90 15.58 10.96
CA GLY A 21 -22.36 16.89 10.58
C GLY A 21 -21.25 16.79 9.52
N ASN A 22 -21.00 17.91 8.81
CA ASN A 22 -19.92 18.04 7.83
C ASN A 22 -18.51 17.81 8.44
N SER A 23 -18.39 17.76 9.76
CA SER A 23 -17.15 17.57 10.51
C SER A 23 -16.84 16.11 10.89
N THR A 24 -17.57 15.13 10.33
CA THR A 24 -17.39 13.69 10.66
C THR A 24 -15.98 13.21 10.47
N VAL A 25 -15.29 13.67 9.43
CA VAL A 25 -13.88 13.31 9.16
C VAL A 25 -12.96 13.91 10.22
N VAL A 26 -13.20 15.16 10.62
CA VAL A 26 -12.42 15.83 11.68
C VAL A 26 -12.63 15.16 13.03
N PHE A 27 -13.87 14.77 13.34
CA PHE A 27 -14.18 13.97 14.52
C PHE A 27 -13.46 12.61 14.49
N ALA A 28 -13.52 11.89 13.38
CA ALA A 28 -12.83 10.62 13.20
C ALA A 28 -11.31 10.77 13.33
N ALA A 29 -10.73 11.84 12.77
CA ALA A 29 -9.31 12.14 12.90
C ALA A 29 -8.91 12.40 14.35
N ARG A 30 -9.66 13.24 15.05
CA ARG A 30 -9.43 13.53 16.48
C ARG A 30 -9.57 12.27 17.33
N HIS A 31 -10.60 11.47 17.10
CA HIS A 31 -10.82 10.22 17.83
C HIS A 31 -9.69 9.21 17.58
N ALA A 32 -9.28 9.02 16.32
CA ALA A 32 -8.20 8.13 15.96
C ALA A 32 -6.85 8.55 16.59
N THR A 33 -6.53 9.84 16.61
CA THR A 33 -5.27 10.34 17.16
C THR A 33 -5.22 10.27 18.68
N TRP A 34 -6.32 10.56 19.39
CA TRP A 34 -6.33 10.54 20.86
C TRP A 34 -6.49 9.14 21.44
N TYR A 35 -7.34 8.31 20.88
CA TYR A 35 -7.68 7.00 21.47
C TYR A 35 -6.96 5.82 20.82
N HIS A 36 -6.57 5.92 19.54
CA HIS A 36 -6.03 4.80 18.76
C HIS A 36 -4.60 5.02 18.25
N ALA A 37 -3.92 6.09 18.67
CA ALA A 37 -2.54 6.36 18.29
C ALA A 37 -1.59 5.20 18.69
N GLY A 38 -1.78 4.61 19.87
CA GLY A 38 -1.01 3.45 20.32
C GLY A 38 -1.18 2.23 19.43
N THR A 39 -2.40 1.96 18.95
CA THR A 39 -2.68 0.87 18.01
C THR A 39 -2.01 1.10 16.66
N ALA A 40 -2.05 2.33 16.15
CA ALA A 40 -1.39 2.72 14.92
C ALA A 40 0.13 2.63 15.03
N ALA A 41 0.70 3.11 16.14
CA ALA A 41 2.13 3.04 16.43
C ALA A 41 2.62 1.58 16.51
N PHE A 42 1.88 0.71 17.18
CA PHE A 42 2.24 -0.71 17.32
C PHE A 42 2.21 -1.44 15.98
N GLY A 43 1.19 -1.24 15.15
CA GLY A 43 1.13 -1.85 13.82
C GLY A 43 2.23 -1.34 12.88
N SER A 44 2.55 -0.04 12.92
CA SER A 44 3.66 0.52 12.14
C SER A 44 5.02 0.03 12.62
N PHE A 45 5.20 -0.17 13.92
CA PHE A 45 6.40 -0.74 14.53
C PHE A 45 6.68 -2.15 14.01
N ILE A 46 5.67 -3.03 13.95
CA ILE A 46 5.83 -4.39 13.43
C ILE A 46 6.31 -4.35 11.97
N ILE A 47 5.70 -3.51 11.13
CA ILE A 47 6.13 -3.37 9.73
C ILE A 47 7.56 -2.82 9.63
N ALA A 48 7.93 -1.86 10.48
CA ALA A 48 9.28 -1.30 10.52
C ALA A 48 10.31 -2.37 10.86
N VAL A 49 10.06 -3.23 11.85
CA VAL A 49 10.94 -4.36 12.22
C VAL A 49 11.13 -5.30 11.04
N ILE A 50 10.07 -5.66 10.33
CA ILE A 50 10.16 -6.54 9.13
C ILE A 50 11.01 -5.88 8.04
N LYS A 51 10.85 -4.59 7.80
CA LYS A 51 11.66 -3.84 6.82
C LYS A 51 13.14 -3.77 7.22
N ILE A 52 13.43 -3.61 8.51
CA ILE A 52 14.81 -3.62 9.03
C ILE A 52 15.44 -5.00 8.79
N ILE A 53 14.74 -6.09 9.14
CA ILE A 53 15.22 -7.46 8.89
C ILE A 53 15.51 -7.66 7.40
N LYS A 54 14.62 -7.20 6.52
CA LYS A 54 14.82 -7.26 5.07
C LYS A 54 16.05 -6.48 4.61
N ALA A 55 16.28 -5.29 5.15
CA ALA A 55 17.45 -4.46 4.82
C ALA A 55 18.76 -5.13 5.27
N ILE A 56 18.76 -5.72 6.48
CA ILE A 56 19.91 -6.47 7.01
C ILE A 56 20.22 -7.68 6.11
N LEU A 57 19.20 -8.44 5.71
CA LEU A 57 19.39 -9.58 4.81
C LEU A 57 19.94 -9.17 3.46
N MET A 58 19.46 -8.11 2.86
CA MET A 58 20.02 -7.58 1.60
C MET A 58 21.47 -7.12 1.78
N TYR A 59 21.81 -6.53 2.91
CA TYR A 59 23.19 -6.16 3.22
C TYR A 59 24.11 -7.38 3.33
N ILE A 60 23.67 -8.42 4.06
CA ILE A 60 24.42 -9.67 4.23
C ILE A 60 24.58 -10.35 2.87
N GLN A 61 23.54 -10.41 2.05
CA GLN A 61 23.62 -10.98 0.71
C GLN A 61 24.72 -10.30 -0.14
N ARG A 62 24.72 -8.96 -0.20
CA ARG A 62 25.74 -8.21 -0.93
C ARG A 62 27.16 -8.46 -0.41
N LYS A 63 27.31 -8.55 0.93
CA LYS A 63 28.61 -8.88 1.54
C LYS A 63 29.09 -10.28 1.19
N CYS A 64 28.20 -11.27 1.22
CA CYS A 64 28.52 -12.64 0.82
C CYS A 64 28.88 -12.74 -0.65
N GLU A 65 28.12 -12.09 -1.55
CA GLU A 65 28.43 -12.06 -2.98
C GLU A 65 29.80 -11.44 -3.25
N ASN A 66 30.10 -10.30 -2.62
CA ASN A 66 31.40 -9.63 -2.77
C ASN A 66 32.55 -10.46 -2.20
N ALA A 67 32.36 -11.18 -1.10
CA ALA A 67 33.37 -12.05 -0.52
C ALA A 67 33.69 -13.25 -1.42
N ILE A 68 32.67 -13.83 -2.04
CA ILE A 68 32.85 -14.94 -3.01
C ILE A 68 33.56 -14.43 -4.27
N ASP A 69 33.23 -13.24 -4.76
CA ASP A 69 33.87 -12.63 -5.92
C ASP A 69 35.36 -12.31 -5.67
N ALA A 70 35.73 -11.94 -4.45
CA ALA A 70 37.11 -11.66 -4.06
C ALA A 70 38.00 -12.92 -3.98
N THR A 71 37.41 -14.12 -3.88
CA THR A 71 38.14 -15.38 -3.70
C THR A 71 38.60 -16.01 -5.04
N GLY A 72 38.18 -15.47 -6.19
CA GLY A 72 38.56 -15.93 -7.54
C GLY A 72 37.39 -16.54 -8.33
N ASP A 73 37.64 -16.90 -9.58
CA ASP A 73 36.58 -17.30 -10.54
C ASP A 73 36.63 -18.81 -10.90
N GLY A 74 36.92 -19.65 -9.90
CA GLY A 74 36.96 -21.10 -10.08
C GLY A 74 35.58 -21.77 -10.18
N PRO A 75 35.48 -23.02 -10.66
CA PRO A 75 34.21 -23.74 -10.79
C PRO A 75 33.49 -23.95 -9.47
N VAL A 76 34.25 -24.12 -8.38
CA VAL A 76 33.71 -24.27 -7.01
C VAL A 76 33.07 -22.97 -6.52
N GLN A 77 33.72 -21.83 -6.76
CA GLN A 77 33.18 -20.51 -6.40
C GLN A 77 31.92 -20.18 -7.17
N ARG A 78 31.83 -20.54 -8.44
CA ARG A 78 30.57 -20.38 -9.22
C ARG A 78 29.43 -21.19 -8.65
N MET A 79 29.69 -22.39 -8.16
CA MET A 79 28.70 -23.24 -7.52
C MET A 79 28.27 -22.69 -6.16
N GLN A 80 29.20 -22.23 -5.32
CA GLN A 80 28.91 -21.57 -4.04
C GLN A 80 28.06 -20.29 -4.24
N LYS A 81 28.38 -19.47 -5.24
CA LYS A 81 27.62 -18.28 -5.60
C LYS A 81 26.18 -18.61 -6.01
N LYS A 82 25.98 -19.68 -6.80
CA LYS A 82 24.62 -20.13 -7.18
C LYS A 82 23.83 -20.59 -5.96
N ILE A 83 24.43 -21.40 -5.09
CA ILE A 83 23.76 -21.90 -3.87
C ILE A 83 23.41 -20.74 -2.93
N ALA A 84 24.36 -19.84 -2.67
CA ALA A 84 24.11 -18.66 -1.86
C ALA A 84 22.96 -17.82 -2.41
N ARG A 85 22.93 -17.56 -3.72
CA ARG A 85 21.84 -16.80 -4.36
C ARG A 85 20.48 -17.48 -4.21
N VAL A 86 20.39 -18.79 -4.35
CA VAL A 86 19.13 -19.54 -4.18
C VAL A 86 18.66 -19.46 -2.72
N VAL A 87 19.57 -19.64 -1.76
CA VAL A 87 19.24 -19.56 -0.34
C VAL A 87 18.74 -18.15 0.02
N PHE A 88 19.45 -17.10 -0.37
CA PHE A 88 19.01 -15.72 -0.12
C PHE A 88 17.69 -15.40 -0.83
N PHE A 89 17.47 -15.90 -2.05
CA PHE A 89 16.20 -15.74 -2.75
C PHE A 89 15.04 -16.38 -1.98
N CYS A 90 15.20 -17.59 -1.44
CA CYS A 90 14.19 -18.23 -0.60
C CYS A 90 13.88 -17.39 0.64
N PHE A 91 14.91 -16.91 1.35
CA PHE A 91 14.71 -16.03 2.52
C PHE A 91 14.00 -14.73 2.16
N GLN A 92 14.39 -14.12 1.05
CA GLN A 92 13.77 -12.88 0.59
C GLN A 92 12.30 -13.09 0.19
N CYS A 93 11.98 -14.22 -0.43
CA CYS A 93 10.60 -14.62 -0.73
C CYS A 93 9.78 -14.81 0.55
N CYS A 94 10.31 -15.52 1.55
CA CYS A 94 9.64 -15.70 2.85
C CYS A 94 9.36 -14.37 3.56
N ILE A 95 10.33 -13.46 3.59
CA ILE A 95 10.16 -12.14 4.22
C ILE A 95 9.17 -11.28 3.44
N TRP A 96 9.20 -11.33 2.11
CA TRP A 96 8.22 -10.63 1.28
C TRP A 96 6.80 -11.14 1.55
N CYS A 97 6.62 -12.45 1.65
CA CYS A 97 5.35 -13.06 2.01
C CYS A 97 4.89 -12.62 3.42
N LEU A 98 5.81 -12.65 4.40
CA LEU A 98 5.54 -12.18 5.75
C LEU A 98 5.15 -10.70 5.79
N GLU A 99 5.84 -9.84 5.04
CA GLU A 99 5.52 -8.41 4.92
C GLU A 99 4.10 -8.20 4.39
N LYS A 100 3.71 -8.95 3.34
CA LYS A 100 2.36 -8.87 2.77
C LYS A 100 1.29 -9.36 3.76
N CYS A 101 1.53 -10.48 4.42
CA CYS A 101 0.63 -11.01 5.46
C CYS A 101 0.44 -10.02 6.61
N MET A 102 1.54 -9.41 7.09
CA MET A 102 1.45 -8.46 8.20
C MET A 102 0.77 -7.16 7.82
N LYS A 103 0.97 -6.65 6.60
CA LYS A 103 0.23 -5.49 6.11
C LYS A 103 -1.28 -5.77 6.04
N PHE A 104 -1.66 -6.95 5.59
CA PHE A 104 -3.05 -7.39 5.57
C PHE A 104 -3.64 -7.48 6.98
N ILE A 105 -2.94 -8.15 7.91
CA ILE A 105 -3.39 -8.28 9.31
C ILE A 105 -3.52 -6.90 9.97
N ASN A 106 -2.58 -5.98 9.74
CA ASN A 106 -2.66 -4.62 10.26
C ASN A 106 -3.89 -3.86 9.74
N LYS A 107 -4.19 -3.98 8.43
CA LYS A 107 -5.39 -3.37 7.82
C LYS A 107 -6.64 -3.83 8.56
N GLU A 108 -6.80 -5.14 8.73
CA GLU A 108 -7.95 -5.72 9.41
C GLU A 108 -8.01 -5.36 10.90
N ALA A 109 -6.85 -5.32 11.58
CA ALA A 109 -6.77 -4.90 12.96
C ALA A 109 -7.21 -3.45 13.15
N TYR A 110 -6.80 -2.55 12.25
CA TYR A 110 -7.21 -1.14 12.30
C TYR A 110 -8.71 -0.95 12.10
N ILE A 111 -9.33 -1.72 11.18
CA ILE A 111 -10.77 -1.70 10.97
C ILE A 111 -11.51 -2.20 12.23
N GLN A 112 -11.07 -3.32 12.80
CA GLN A 112 -11.64 -3.88 14.02
C GLN A 112 -11.49 -2.93 15.23
N THR A 113 -10.35 -2.26 15.35
CA THR A 113 -10.13 -1.25 16.41
C THR A 113 -11.03 -0.05 16.21
N ALA A 114 -11.20 0.42 14.96
CA ALA A 114 -12.04 1.58 14.65
C ALA A 114 -13.53 1.33 14.95
N ILE A 115 -14.03 0.10 14.72
CA ILE A 115 -15.44 -0.26 14.92
C ILE A 115 -15.73 -0.65 16.37
N PHE A 116 -14.87 -1.45 17.00
CA PHE A 116 -15.14 -2.09 18.28
C PHE A 116 -14.27 -1.59 19.45
N GLY A 117 -13.29 -0.74 19.20
CA GLY A 117 -12.38 -0.21 20.22
C GLY A 117 -11.44 -1.26 20.83
N HIS A 118 -11.25 -2.42 20.21
CA HIS A 118 -10.40 -3.48 20.74
C HIS A 118 -8.89 -3.11 20.67
N PRO A 119 -8.06 -3.58 21.65
CA PRO A 119 -6.61 -3.42 21.56
C PRO A 119 -6.07 -4.21 20.35
N PHE A 120 -4.94 -3.77 19.78
CA PHE A 120 -4.40 -4.25 18.50
C PHE A 120 -4.33 -5.78 18.37
N CYS A 121 -3.77 -6.49 19.35
CA CYS A 121 -3.62 -7.96 19.26
C CYS A 121 -4.96 -8.68 19.22
N THR A 122 -5.94 -8.21 19.99
CA THR A 122 -7.30 -8.79 20.00
C THR A 122 -8.02 -8.45 18.68
N ALA A 123 -7.88 -7.23 18.21
CA ALA A 123 -8.43 -6.76 16.94
C ALA A 123 -7.84 -7.54 15.75
N ALA A 124 -6.53 -7.71 15.72
CA ALA A 124 -5.81 -8.49 14.69
C ALA A 124 -6.29 -9.94 14.64
N ARG A 125 -6.38 -10.60 15.80
CA ARG A 125 -6.87 -11.98 15.89
C ARG A 125 -8.30 -12.10 15.40
N LYS A 126 -9.21 -11.26 15.89
CA LYS A 126 -10.62 -11.28 15.50
C LYS A 126 -10.81 -10.96 14.02
N GLY A 127 -10.11 -9.94 13.50
CA GLY A 127 -10.15 -9.56 12.09
C GLY A 127 -9.65 -10.67 11.19
N PHE A 128 -8.52 -11.29 11.52
CA PHE A 128 -7.96 -12.40 10.77
C PHE A 128 -8.93 -13.59 10.67
N PHE A 129 -9.52 -14.04 11.79
CA PHE A 129 -10.48 -15.15 11.77
C PHE A 129 -11.78 -14.78 11.04
N LEU A 130 -12.22 -13.53 11.12
CA LEU A 130 -13.41 -13.06 10.40
C LEU A 130 -13.19 -13.12 8.89
N VAL A 131 -12.04 -12.67 8.42
CA VAL A 131 -11.66 -12.73 6.99
C VAL A 131 -11.50 -14.18 6.55
N LEU A 132 -10.81 -15.01 7.32
CA LEU A 132 -10.59 -16.41 6.99
C LEU A 132 -11.92 -17.18 6.83
N ARG A 133 -12.87 -16.90 7.71
CA ARG A 133 -14.21 -17.51 7.65
C ARG A 133 -15.02 -17.04 6.43
N ASN A 134 -14.77 -15.82 5.95
CA ASN A 134 -15.50 -15.21 4.84
C ASN A 134 -14.61 -14.95 3.61
N LEU A 135 -13.53 -15.71 3.43
CA LEU A 135 -12.47 -15.47 2.46
C LEU A 135 -12.99 -15.20 1.04
N ARG A 136 -13.95 -15.99 0.56
CA ARG A 136 -14.52 -15.80 -0.80
C ARG A 136 -15.22 -14.47 -0.96
N ARG A 137 -15.96 -14.01 0.05
CA ARG A 137 -16.67 -12.71 0.00
C ARG A 137 -15.67 -11.54 0.05
N VAL A 138 -14.69 -11.64 0.92
CA VAL A 138 -13.65 -10.61 1.05
C VAL A 138 -12.82 -10.54 -0.23
N ALA A 139 -12.38 -11.67 -0.78
CA ALA A 139 -11.64 -11.71 -2.04
C ALA A 139 -12.44 -11.12 -3.21
N ALA A 140 -13.74 -11.42 -3.31
CA ALA A 140 -14.61 -10.84 -4.34
C ALA A 140 -14.72 -9.31 -4.19
N LEU A 141 -14.92 -8.80 -2.96
CA LEU A 141 -14.99 -7.37 -2.69
C LEU A 141 -13.66 -6.65 -2.98
N GLU A 142 -12.54 -7.22 -2.59
CA GLU A 142 -11.20 -6.68 -2.88
C GLU A 142 -10.93 -6.64 -4.39
N THR A 143 -11.33 -7.69 -5.13
CA THR A 143 -11.16 -7.74 -6.59
C THR A 143 -12.02 -6.70 -7.30
N ILE A 144 -13.29 -6.59 -6.93
CA ILE A 144 -14.22 -5.60 -7.52
C ILE A 144 -13.78 -4.18 -7.16
N GLY A 145 -13.44 -3.94 -5.89
CA GLY A 145 -12.93 -2.65 -5.44
C GLY A 145 -11.65 -2.25 -6.16
N GLY A 146 -10.70 -3.18 -6.29
CA GLY A 146 -9.46 -2.96 -7.03
C GLY A 146 -9.69 -2.62 -8.50
N ALA A 147 -10.65 -3.29 -9.16
CA ALA A 147 -11.02 -2.98 -10.55
C ALA A 147 -11.63 -1.58 -10.68
N ILE A 148 -12.53 -1.19 -9.77
CA ILE A 148 -13.13 0.14 -9.74
C ILE A 148 -12.05 1.22 -9.54
N PHE A 149 -11.15 1.01 -8.57
CA PHE A 149 -10.06 1.96 -8.31
C PHE A 149 -9.10 2.08 -9.50
N PHE A 150 -8.77 0.97 -10.15
CA PHE A 150 -7.94 0.97 -11.36
C PHE A 150 -8.59 1.79 -12.49
N ILE A 151 -9.88 1.56 -12.76
CA ILE A 151 -10.63 2.32 -13.77
C ILE A 151 -10.67 3.80 -13.41
N THR A 152 -10.91 4.14 -12.15
CA THR A 152 -10.93 5.53 -11.68
C THR A 152 -9.57 6.23 -11.89
N LYS A 153 -8.45 5.56 -11.58
CA LYS A 153 -7.11 6.08 -11.83
C LYS A 153 -6.85 6.33 -13.32
N LEU A 154 -7.26 5.40 -14.18
CA LEU A 154 -7.15 5.57 -15.64
C LEU A 154 -8.01 6.74 -16.15
N MET A 155 -9.21 6.90 -15.63
CA MET A 155 -10.09 8.01 -16.00
C MET A 155 -9.49 9.37 -15.61
N ILE A 156 -8.92 9.47 -14.41
CA ILE A 156 -8.21 10.69 -13.95
C ILE A 156 -7.02 10.99 -14.86
N ALA A 157 -6.17 9.99 -15.13
CA ALA A 157 -5.00 10.16 -15.99
C ALA A 157 -5.39 10.56 -17.41
N ALA A 158 -6.41 9.92 -17.98
CA ALA A 158 -6.90 10.21 -19.34
C ALA A 158 -7.50 11.61 -19.43
N THR A 159 -8.31 12.03 -18.47
CA THR A 159 -8.89 13.38 -18.47
C THR A 159 -7.83 14.47 -18.33
N CYS A 160 -6.83 14.31 -17.44
CA CYS A 160 -5.74 15.24 -17.30
C CYS A 160 -4.87 15.31 -18.57
N ALA A 161 -4.57 14.17 -19.19
CA ALA A 161 -3.83 14.13 -20.45
C ALA A 161 -4.60 14.79 -21.58
N LEU A 162 -5.90 14.56 -21.69
CA LEU A 162 -6.75 15.14 -22.71
C LEU A 162 -6.87 16.66 -22.56
N VAL A 163 -7.07 17.16 -21.35
CA VAL A 163 -7.09 18.60 -21.07
C VAL A 163 -5.74 19.23 -21.42
N CYS A 164 -4.64 18.61 -21.04
CA CYS A 164 -3.31 19.06 -21.37
C CYS A 164 -3.08 19.10 -22.89
N TYR A 165 -3.48 18.06 -23.62
CA TYR A 165 -3.36 17.99 -25.06
C TYR A 165 -4.12 19.11 -25.77
N ILE A 166 -5.38 19.36 -25.38
CA ILE A 166 -6.20 20.43 -25.95
C ILE A 166 -5.60 21.79 -25.64
N TRP A 167 -5.16 22.01 -24.40
CA TRP A 167 -4.60 23.29 -23.97
C TRP A 167 -3.28 23.62 -24.67
N LEU A 168 -2.35 22.66 -24.78
CA LEU A 168 -1.09 22.84 -25.51
C LEU A 168 -1.34 23.04 -27.00
N GLY A 169 -2.29 22.31 -27.59
CA GLY A 169 -2.63 22.48 -29.01
C GLY A 169 -3.22 23.86 -29.37
N GLN A 170 -3.84 24.53 -28.39
CA GLN A 170 -4.35 25.90 -28.57
C GLN A 170 -3.30 26.98 -28.26
N ALA A 171 -2.44 26.71 -27.26
CA ALA A 171 -1.47 27.71 -26.77
C ALA A 171 -0.18 27.78 -27.59
N PHE A 172 0.24 26.68 -28.22
CA PHE A 172 1.55 26.56 -28.89
C PHE A 172 1.44 25.95 -30.28
N THR A 173 0.82 26.67 -31.20
CA THR A 173 0.57 26.20 -32.58
C THR A 173 1.81 26.15 -33.47
N GLU A 174 2.91 26.84 -33.15
CA GLU A 174 4.05 26.97 -34.07
C GLU A 174 5.44 26.57 -33.54
N GLU A 175 5.64 26.38 -32.22
CA GLU A 175 7.01 26.22 -31.68
C GLU A 175 7.28 24.87 -31.00
N THR A 176 6.29 24.00 -30.80
CA THR A 176 6.50 22.76 -30.03
C THR A 176 6.72 21.55 -30.94
N HIS A 177 7.94 21.03 -30.95
CA HIS A 177 8.37 19.89 -31.78
C HIS A 177 7.58 18.58 -31.55
N SER A 178 6.95 18.38 -30.39
CA SER A 178 5.94 17.32 -30.16
C SER A 178 5.09 17.61 -28.92
N ILE A 179 3.80 17.73 -29.08
CA ILE A 179 2.81 17.91 -28.01
C ILE A 179 2.62 16.60 -27.22
N VAL A 180 2.97 15.47 -27.83
CA VAL A 180 2.74 14.13 -27.27
C VAL A 180 3.56 13.88 -25.99
N TYR A 181 4.83 14.32 -25.96
CA TYR A 181 5.71 14.06 -24.83
C TYR A 181 5.23 14.71 -23.51
N PRO A 182 4.95 16.04 -23.46
CA PRO A 182 4.42 16.65 -22.25
C PRO A 182 3.06 16.10 -21.84
N THR A 183 2.20 15.76 -22.80
CA THR A 183 0.89 15.16 -22.52
C THR A 183 1.00 13.79 -21.85
N LEU A 184 1.90 12.92 -22.32
CA LEU A 184 2.18 11.63 -21.69
C LEU A 184 2.76 11.80 -20.29
N LEU A 185 3.64 12.76 -20.09
CA LEU A 185 4.25 13.04 -18.80
C LEU A 185 3.19 13.50 -17.78
N VAL A 186 2.29 14.41 -18.17
CA VAL A 186 1.16 14.86 -17.33
C VAL A 186 0.22 13.70 -17.01
N GLY A 187 -0.12 12.85 -17.98
CA GLY A 187 -0.95 11.68 -17.76
C GLY A 187 -0.33 10.68 -16.76
N LEU A 188 0.98 10.45 -16.88
CA LEU A 188 1.72 9.57 -15.97
C LEU A 188 1.83 10.17 -14.56
N LEU A 189 2.05 11.47 -14.43
CA LEU A 189 2.03 12.15 -13.14
C LEU A 189 0.64 12.10 -12.50
N ALA A 190 -0.42 12.35 -13.27
CA ALA A 190 -1.80 12.28 -12.81
C ALA A 190 -2.18 10.87 -12.35
N TYR A 191 -1.70 9.82 -13.05
CA TYR A 191 -1.88 8.43 -12.62
C TYR A 191 -1.19 8.16 -11.27
N ASN A 192 0.06 8.57 -11.09
CA ASN A 192 0.79 8.39 -9.82
C ASN A 192 0.15 9.17 -8.66
N LEU A 193 -0.31 10.40 -8.92
CA LEU A 193 -1.05 11.16 -7.91
C LEU A 193 -2.38 10.49 -7.56
N GLY A 194 -3.11 10.00 -8.58
CA GLY A 194 -4.33 9.23 -8.38
C GLY A 194 -4.11 7.99 -7.54
N ASP A 195 -2.98 7.29 -7.71
CA ASP A 195 -2.59 6.12 -6.92
C ASP A 195 -2.48 6.45 -5.41
N ILE A 196 -1.84 7.58 -5.09
CA ILE A 196 -1.67 8.03 -3.70
C ILE A 196 -3.03 8.33 -3.03
N PHE A 197 -3.97 8.94 -3.76
CA PHE A 197 -5.27 9.33 -3.21
C PHE A 197 -6.28 8.18 -3.16
N VAL A 198 -6.23 7.26 -4.11
CA VAL A 198 -7.24 6.19 -4.23
C VAL A 198 -6.88 4.97 -3.37
N ASP A 199 -5.59 4.71 -3.10
CA ASP A 199 -5.15 3.57 -2.28
C ASP A 199 -5.17 3.85 -0.76
N VAL A 200 -5.63 5.02 -0.33
CA VAL A 200 -5.84 5.36 1.08
C VAL A 200 -7.15 4.79 1.61
#